data_d68d80818d79a36402ea6f06d5267322
#
_entry.id   d68d80818d79a36402ea6f06d5267322
#
_cell.length_a   1.000
_cell.length_b   1.000
_cell.length_c   1.000
_cell.angle_alpha   90.00
_cell.angle_beta   90.00
_cell.angle_gamma   90.00
#
_symmetry.space_group_name_H-M   'P 1'
#
loop_
_entity.id
_entity.type
_entity.pdbx_description
1 polymer ?
#
loop_
_entity_poly.entity_id
_entity_poly.type
_entity_poly.pdbx_seq_one_letter_code
_entity_poly.pdbx_strand_id
1 'polypeptide(L)'
;MSTEHGYHGNTENHLARLRRIEGQVRGLQRMISQGDYCIDILTQVSAVQSALDSGAVNLLKDHMNHCVVTAARESDEAAQAKVDEAAAAIARLIKS
;
A
#
# COMPACT_ATOMS: atom_id res chain seq x y z
N MET A 1 -18.75 7.88 -7.59
CA MET A 1 -18.77 7.19 -6.58
C MET A 1 -17.50 6.92 -5.82
N SER A 2 -16.55 6.33 -6.29
CA SER A 2 -15.42 6.01 -5.48
C SER A 2 -14.40 7.13 -5.35
N THR A 3 -14.70 8.32 -5.82
CA THR A 3 -13.79 9.45 -5.72
C THR A 3 -13.48 9.83 -4.28
N GLU A 4 -14.41 9.54 -3.36
CA GLU A 4 -14.18 9.89 -1.98
C GLU A 4 -13.23 8.93 -1.26
N HIS A 5 -12.70 7.92 -1.92
CA HIS A 5 -11.82 6.95 -1.29
C HIS A 5 -10.33 7.31 -1.40
N GLY A 6 -10.01 8.48 -1.90
CA GLY A 6 -8.68 9.06 -1.78
C GLY A 6 -7.65 8.70 -2.84
N TYR A 7 -7.82 7.58 -3.55
CA TYR A 7 -6.83 7.12 -4.53
C TYR A 7 -7.32 7.15 -5.96
N HIS A 8 -8.48 7.72 -6.19
CA HIS A 8 -9.18 7.65 -7.48
C HIS A 8 -8.31 8.09 -8.67
N GLY A 9 -7.56 9.18 -8.51
CA GLY A 9 -6.74 9.71 -9.59
C GLY A 9 -5.54 8.85 -9.95
N ASN A 10 -5.17 7.88 -9.10
CA ASN A 10 -3.99 7.03 -9.29
C ASN A 10 -4.32 5.55 -9.36
N THR A 11 -5.55 5.21 -9.66
CA THR A 11 -5.99 3.81 -9.69
C THR A 11 -5.10 2.93 -10.55
N GLU A 12 -4.77 3.39 -11.77
CA GLU A 12 -3.96 2.59 -12.69
C GLU A 12 -2.53 2.40 -12.17
N ASN A 13 -1.97 3.41 -11.52
CA ASN A 13 -0.64 3.28 -10.95
C ASN A 13 -0.61 2.26 -9.82
N HIS A 14 -1.62 2.26 -8.96
CA HIS A 14 -1.72 1.29 -7.87
C HIS A 14 -1.92 -0.12 -8.41
N LEU A 15 -2.77 -0.28 -9.42
CA LEU A 15 -3.00 -1.58 -10.03
C LEU A 15 -1.75 -2.11 -10.74
N ALA A 16 -1.03 -1.23 -11.45
CA ALA A 16 0.21 -1.63 -12.13
C ALA A 16 1.24 -2.14 -11.12
N ARG A 17 1.36 -1.45 -9.97
CA ARG A 17 2.26 -1.89 -8.91
C ARG A 17 1.87 -3.27 -8.39
N LEU A 18 0.58 -3.48 -8.14
CA LEU A 18 0.09 -4.76 -7.63
C LEU A 18 0.29 -5.89 -8.64
N ARG A 19 0.11 -5.61 -9.94
CA ARG A 19 0.37 -6.62 -10.97
C ARG A 19 1.83 -7.03 -10.98
N ARG A 20 2.73 -6.06 -10.77
CA ARG A 20 4.16 -6.34 -10.69
C ARG A 20 4.47 -7.22 -9.49
N ILE A 21 3.86 -6.91 -8.34
CA ILE A 21 4.04 -7.69 -7.11
C ILE A 21 3.46 -9.10 -7.31
N GLU A 22 2.33 -9.20 -7.98
CA GLU A 22 1.74 -10.49 -8.31
C GLU A 22 2.72 -11.36 -9.10
N GLY A 23 3.40 -10.75 -10.08
CA GLY A 23 4.41 -11.47 -10.84
C GLY A 23 5.59 -11.91 -9.97
N GLN A 24 5.98 -11.08 -9.01
CA GLN A 24 7.04 -11.45 -8.07
C GLN A 24 6.62 -12.62 -7.18
N VAL A 25 5.36 -12.66 -6.76
CA VAL A 25 4.85 -13.78 -5.95
C VAL A 25 4.85 -15.06 -6.77
N ARG A 26 4.47 -15.00 -8.05
CA ARG A 26 4.56 -16.18 -8.93
C ARG A 26 6.00 -16.64 -9.06
N GLY A 27 6.95 -15.69 -9.11
CA GLY A 27 8.37 -16.03 -9.13
C GLY A 27 8.80 -16.81 -7.91
N LEU A 28 8.28 -16.42 -6.72
CA LEU A 28 8.55 -17.16 -5.49
C LEU A 28 8.04 -18.61 -5.57
N GLN A 29 6.85 -18.78 -6.12
CA GLN A 29 6.27 -20.12 -6.28
C GLN A 29 7.16 -20.99 -7.17
N ARG A 30 7.68 -20.41 -8.26
CA ARG A 30 8.60 -21.15 -9.14
C ARG A 30 9.89 -21.52 -8.40
N MET A 31 10.44 -20.61 -7.61
CA MET A 31 11.67 -20.87 -6.87
C MET A 31 11.48 -22.04 -5.90
N ILE A 32 10.36 -22.06 -5.20
CA ILE A 32 10.07 -23.15 -4.27
C ILE A 32 9.88 -24.46 -5.05
N SER A 33 9.15 -24.38 -6.15
CA SER A 33 8.88 -25.55 -6.99
C SER A 33 10.16 -26.16 -7.57
N GLN A 34 11.15 -25.31 -7.88
CA GLN A 34 12.43 -25.73 -8.44
C GLN A 34 13.44 -26.13 -7.38
N GLY A 35 13.11 -25.96 -6.11
CA GLY A 35 14.03 -26.28 -5.03
C GLY A 35 15.21 -25.33 -4.92
N ASP A 36 14.99 -24.04 -5.24
CA ASP A 36 16.05 -23.06 -5.16
C ASP A 36 16.55 -22.90 -3.72
N TYR A 37 17.75 -22.34 -3.59
CA TYR A 37 18.36 -22.16 -2.28
C TYR A 37 17.48 -21.27 -1.40
N CYS A 38 17.25 -21.70 -0.15
CA CYS A 38 16.32 -21.04 0.77
C CYS A 38 16.65 -19.56 0.99
N ILE A 39 17.93 -19.22 1.13
CA ILE A 39 18.31 -17.83 1.38
C ILE A 39 17.96 -16.94 0.18
N ASP A 40 18.08 -17.46 -1.04
CA ASP A 40 17.70 -16.71 -2.22
C ASP A 40 16.20 -16.46 -2.24
N ILE A 41 15.41 -17.45 -1.84
CA ILE A 41 13.95 -17.31 -1.74
C ILE A 41 13.59 -16.22 -0.71
N LEU A 42 14.25 -16.26 0.46
CA LEU A 42 13.98 -15.27 1.51
C LEU A 42 14.37 -13.87 1.08
N THR A 43 15.42 -13.72 0.28
CA THR A 43 15.80 -12.43 -0.27
C THR A 43 14.70 -11.89 -1.17
N GLN A 44 14.09 -12.74 -1.98
CA GLN A 44 12.99 -12.33 -2.84
C GLN A 44 11.73 -12.01 -2.03
N VAL A 45 11.48 -12.75 -0.94
CA VAL A 45 10.36 -12.43 -0.04
C VAL A 45 10.54 -11.02 0.52
N SER A 46 11.76 -10.68 0.92
CA SER A 46 12.04 -9.34 1.44
C SER A 46 11.75 -8.26 0.39
N ALA A 47 12.09 -8.53 -0.87
CA ALA A 47 11.81 -7.60 -1.95
C ALA A 47 10.30 -7.40 -2.16
N VAL A 48 9.53 -8.47 -2.07
CA VAL A 48 8.07 -8.40 -2.20
C VAL A 48 7.48 -7.58 -1.04
N GLN A 49 7.98 -7.82 0.17
CA GLN A 49 7.52 -7.06 1.34
C GLN A 49 7.80 -5.57 1.18
N SER A 50 9.01 -5.22 0.70
CA SER A 50 9.35 -3.82 0.46
C SER A 50 8.46 -3.19 -0.59
N ALA A 51 8.15 -3.92 -1.65
CA ALA A 51 7.27 -3.42 -2.70
C ALA A 51 5.85 -3.18 -2.18
N LEU A 52 5.34 -4.08 -1.32
CA LEU A 52 4.04 -3.92 -0.70
C LEU A 52 4.03 -2.71 0.23
N ASP A 53 5.08 -2.54 1.03
CA ASP A 53 5.18 -1.39 1.94
C ASP A 53 5.19 -0.08 1.16
N SER A 54 5.96 -0.01 0.08
CA SER A 54 5.99 1.19 -0.75
C SER A 54 4.63 1.48 -1.37
N GLY A 55 3.94 0.44 -1.81
CA GLY A 55 2.60 0.58 -2.35
C GLY A 55 1.62 1.09 -1.31
N ALA A 56 1.72 0.57 -0.09
CA ALA A 56 0.86 1.01 1.01
C ALA A 56 1.09 2.47 1.35
N VAL A 57 2.36 2.90 1.38
CA VAL A 57 2.69 4.29 1.67
C VAL A 57 2.15 5.22 0.59
N ASN A 58 2.30 4.83 -0.68
CA ASN A 58 1.78 5.65 -1.78
C ASN A 58 0.26 5.74 -1.75
N LEU A 59 -0.40 4.64 -1.43
CA LEU A 59 -1.85 4.63 -1.29
C LEU A 59 -2.29 5.57 -0.16
N LEU A 60 -1.57 5.53 0.96
CA LEU A 60 -1.86 6.40 2.10
C LEU A 60 -1.65 7.87 1.75
N LYS A 61 -0.60 8.19 0.99
CA LYS A 61 -0.35 9.58 0.57
C LYS A 61 -1.51 10.09 -0.28
N ASP A 62 -2.02 9.28 -1.20
CA ASP A 62 -3.17 9.66 -2.01
C ASP A 62 -4.40 9.86 -1.15
N HIS A 63 -4.61 8.98 -0.17
CA HIS A 63 -5.72 9.10 0.75
C HIS A 63 -5.65 10.42 1.53
N MET A 64 -4.48 10.75 2.08
CA MET A 64 -4.33 11.97 2.84
C MET A 64 -4.50 13.21 1.97
N ASN A 65 -3.93 13.21 0.77
CA ASN A 65 -4.06 14.36 -0.14
C ASN A 65 -5.50 14.63 -0.51
N HIS A 66 -6.31 13.58 -0.64
CA HIS A 66 -7.71 13.75 -1.02
C HIS A 66 -8.62 13.90 0.21
N CYS A 67 -8.56 12.94 1.12
CA CYS A 67 -9.55 12.88 2.20
C CYS A 67 -9.30 13.91 3.30
N VAL A 68 -8.04 14.15 3.67
CA VAL A 68 -7.75 15.13 4.71
C VAL A 68 -8.01 16.54 4.20
N VAL A 69 -7.57 16.84 2.97
CA VAL A 69 -7.80 18.16 2.39
C VAL A 69 -9.29 18.43 2.24
N THR A 70 -10.05 17.44 1.78
CA THR A 70 -11.51 17.59 1.64
C THR A 70 -12.15 17.84 3.00
N ALA A 71 -11.75 17.08 4.02
CA ALA A 71 -12.30 17.23 5.36
C ALA A 71 -11.94 18.59 5.96
N ALA A 72 -10.75 19.12 5.66
CA ALA A 72 -10.32 20.43 6.16
C ALA A 72 -11.20 21.55 5.64
N ARG A 73 -11.80 21.37 4.47
CA ARG A 73 -12.74 22.37 3.93
C ARG A 73 -14.06 22.39 4.69
N GLU A 74 -14.35 21.32 5.41
CA GLU A 74 -15.57 21.24 6.23
C GLU A 74 -15.32 21.80 7.62
N SER A 75 -14.29 21.32 8.30
CA SER A 75 -13.96 21.78 9.64
C SER A 75 -12.57 21.24 10.03
N ASP A 76 -11.97 21.88 11.05
CA ASP A 76 -10.72 21.40 11.62
C ASP A 76 -10.91 20.04 12.28
N GLU A 77 -12.07 19.84 12.89
CA GLU A 77 -12.39 18.57 13.56
C GLU A 77 -12.48 17.43 12.55
N ALA A 78 -13.09 17.68 11.39
CA ALA A 78 -13.18 16.68 10.34
C ALA A 78 -11.80 16.30 9.81
N ALA A 79 -10.92 17.30 9.63
CA ALA A 79 -9.56 17.07 9.19
C ALA A 79 -8.80 16.24 10.22
N GLN A 80 -8.95 16.57 11.52
CA GLN A 80 -8.26 15.85 12.58
C GLN A 80 -8.72 14.38 12.63
N ALA A 81 -10.00 14.15 12.44
CA ALA A 81 -10.54 12.78 12.42
C ALA A 81 -9.89 11.95 11.31
N LYS A 82 -9.66 12.54 10.14
CA LYS A 82 -9.02 11.83 9.04
C LYS A 82 -7.54 11.58 9.29
N VAL A 83 -6.86 12.51 9.95
CA VAL A 83 -5.47 12.32 10.35
C VAL A 83 -5.37 11.19 11.37
N ASP A 84 -6.27 11.15 12.35
CA ASP A 84 -6.28 10.09 13.36
C ASP A 84 -6.54 8.73 12.73
N GLU A 85 -7.44 8.67 11.76
CA GLU A 85 -7.74 7.44 11.03
C GLU A 85 -6.49 6.94 10.28
N ALA A 86 -5.78 7.85 9.62
CA ALA A 86 -4.56 7.50 8.89
C ALA A 86 -3.47 7.03 9.85
N ALA A 87 -3.33 7.68 11.00
CA ALA A 87 -2.35 7.28 12.00
C ALA A 87 -2.62 5.88 12.52
N ALA A 88 -3.88 5.54 12.76
CA ALA A 88 -4.27 4.21 13.20
C ALA A 88 -3.95 3.16 12.13
N ALA A 89 -4.18 3.50 10.86
CA ALA A 89 -3.86 2.59 9.76
C ALA A 89 -2.36 2.33 9.65
N ILE A 90 -1.54 3.38 9.83
CA ILE A 90 -0.09 3.24 9.83
C ILE A 90 0.36 2.33 10.97
N ALA A 91 -0.22 2.51 12.15
CA ALA A 91 0.14 1.70 13.31
C ALA A 91 -0.12 0.22 13.04
N ARG A 92 -1.25 -0.11 12.39
CA ARG A 92 -1.56 -1.49 12.05
C ARG A 92 -0.56 -2.05 11.03
N LEU A 93 -0.17 -1.24 10.07
CA LEU A 93 0.79 -1.67 9.04
C LEU A 93 2.14 -1.99 9.65
N ILE A 94 2.59 -1.17 10.59
CA ILE A 94 3.88 -1.37 11.24
C ILE A 94 3.87 -2.63 12.11
N LYS A 95 2.77 -2.89 12.80
CA LYS A 95 2.67 -4.04 13.69
C LYS A 95 2.59 -5.37 12.93
N SER A 96 2.08 -5.35 11.74
CA SER A 96 1.98 -6.59 10.98
C SER A 96 3.32 -6.99 10.39
#